data_75dada8aff9c4f2ef55455469c9998ad
#
_entry.id   75dada8aff9c4f2ef55455469c9998ad
#
_cell.length_a   1.000
_cell.length_b   1.000
_cell.length_c   1.000
_cell.angle_alpha   90.00
_cell.angle_beta   90.00
_cell.angle_gamma   90.00
#
_symmetry.space_group_name_H-M   'P 1'
#
loop_
_entity.id
_entity.type
_entity.pdbx_description
1 polymer ?
#
loop_
_entity_poly.entity_id
_entity_poly.type
_entity_poly.pdbx_seq_one_letter_code
_entity_poly.pdbx_strand_id
1 'polypeptide(L)'
;MHEDKLELVRTQIRALCQAVQARDIQTVYTVSCGGSLATLYPFAYLLPRETARVTTAAISANEFVHDPPCRMDEHTLVILNSQSGTTPETVRAAETAAAAGALTAAYTTGTDSPIAHAVDCPIWYYDDPVNPYPLALSIFPIVYQTVFALLDVWNGTNRLPDMESAMQALEGVCSQAVAEHRAQARAFAQAHRFQNFFGRQRC
;
A
#
# COMPACT_ATOMS: atom_id res chain seq x y z
N MET A 1 1.29 -6.18 -22.70
CA MET A 1 2.26 -5.39 -21.86
C MET A 1 1.66 -4.93 -20.53
N HIS A 2 0.45 -4.33 -20.45
CA HIS A 2 -0.17 -3.97 -19.17
C HIS A 2 -0.81 -5.17 -18.45
N GLU A 3 -1.39 -6.10 -19.17
CA GLU A 3 -1.94 -7.33 -18.58
C GLU A 3 -0.87 -8.18 -17.90
N ASP A 4 0.31 -8.30 -18.50
CA ASP A 4 1.43 -9.03 -17.90
C ASP A 4 1.86 -8.42 -16.57
N LYS A 5 1.80 -7.08 -16.45
CA LYS A 5 2.14 -6.35 -15.23
C LYS A 5 1.06 -6.51 -14.15
N LEU A 6 -0.21 -6.49 -14.52
CA LEU A 6 -1.31 -6.77 -13.59
C LEU A 6 -1.23 -8.21 -13.06
N GLU A 7 -0.92 -9.17 -13.92
CA GLU A 7 -0.76 -10.57 -13.48
C GLU A 7 0.47 -10.75 -12.59
N LEU A 8 1.56 -10.02 -12.83
CA LEU A 8 2.70 -9.98 -11.92
C LEU A 8 2.28 -9.51 -10.52
N VAL A 9 1.57 -8.38 -10.43
CA VAL A 9 1.08 -7.85 -9.15
C VAL A 9 0.16 -8.83 -8.44
N ARG A 10 -0.80 -9.41 -9.16
CA ARG A 10 -1.70 -10.46 -8.62
C ARG A 10 -0.93 -11.66 -8.10
N THR A 11 0.12 -12.07 -8.80
CA THR A 11 0.97 -13.19 -8.37
C THR A 11 1.73 -12.85 -7.09
N GLN A 12 2.25 -11.63 -6.97
CA GLN A 12 2.93 -11.15 -5.76
C GLN A 12 1.97 -11.05 -4.57
N ILE A 13 0.75 -10.55 -4.77
CA ILE A 13 -0.28 -10.51 -3.72
C ILE A 13 -0.67 -11.94 -3.29
N ARG A 14 -0.84 -12.86 -4.24
CA ARG A 14 -1.11 -14.28 -3.90
C ARG A 14 0.02 -14.91 -3.09
N ALA A 15 1.28 -14.61 -3.42
CA ALA A 15 2.43 -15.08 -2.66
C ALA A 15 2.41 -14.56 -1.21
N LEU A 16 2.09 -13.28 -1.01
CA LEU A 16 1.90 -12.72 0.33
C LEU A 16 0.75 -13.42 1.08
N CYS A 17 -0.39 -13.63 0.43
CA CYS A 17 -1.53 -14.35 1.03
C CYS A 17 -1.15 -15.78 1.45
N GLN A 18 -0.39 -16.50 0.64
CA GLN A 18 0.10 -17.84 0.97
C GLN A 18 1.06 -17.80 2.16
N ALA A 19 1.97 -16.82 2.21
CA ALA A 19 2.88 -16.65 3.33
C ALA A 19 2.13 -16.32 4.64
N VAL A 20 1.08 -15.50 4.58
CA VAL A 20 0.21 -15.18 5.72
C VAL A 20 -0.58 -16.42 6.17
N GLN A 21 -1.09 -17.24 5.25
CA GLN A 21 -1.80 -18.48 5.59
C GLN A 21 -0.89 -19.52 6.25
N ALA A 22 0.40 -19.53 5.90
CA ALA A 22 1.39 -20.44 6.48
C ALA A 22 1.83 -20.03 7.89
N ARG A 23 1.51 -18.82 8.32
CA ARG A 23 1.85 -18.25 9.63
C ARG A 23 0.56 -17.81 10.34
N ASP A 24 0.49 -17.96 11.65
CA ASP A 24 -0.62 -17.45 12.47
C ASP A 24 -0.39 -15.96 12.76
N ILE A 25 -0.59 -15.09 11.76
CA ILE A 25 -0.38 -13.65 11.89
C ILE A 25 -1.43 -13.05 12.84
N GLN A 26 -0.96 -12.37 13.89
CA GLN A 26 -1.76 -11.74 14.93
C GLN A 26 -1.62 -10.21 14.96
N THR A 27 -0.52 -9.70 14.40
CA THR A 27 -0.22 -8.26 14.38
C THR A 27 0.22 -7.82 12.99
N VAL A 28 -0.30 -6.69 12.54
CA VAL A 28 0.10 -6.04 11.28
C VAL A 28 0.61 -4.64 11.56
N TYR A 29 1.87 -4.38 11.28
CA TYR A 29 2.44 -3.03 11.30
C TYR A 29 2.55 -2.49 9.87
N THR A 30 2.06 -1.26 9.67
CA THR A 30 2.36 -0.50 8.45
C THR A 30 3.47 0.49 8.76
N VAL A 31 4.59 0.39 8.04
CA VAL A 31 5.80 1.14 8.37
C VAL A 31 6.35 1.83 7.13
N SER A 32 6.50 3.15 7.17
CA SER A 32 7.10 3.91 6.07
C SER A 32 7.39 5.35 6.47
N CYS A 33 7.83 6.18 5.53
CA CYS A 33 8.08 7.60 5.71
C CYS A 33 7.06 8.46 4.97
N GLY A 34 6.57 9.54 5.61
CA GLY A 34 5.81 10.62 4.97
C GLY A 34 4.64 10.14 4.12
N GLY A 35 4.61 10.58 2.85
CA GLY A 35 3.53 10.24 1.90
C GLY A 35 3.40 8.73 1.64
N SER A 36 4.50 7.99 1.66
CA SER A 36 4.47 6.54 1.51
C SER A 36 3.77 5.83 2.67
N LEU A 37 3.88 6.34 3.90
CA LEU A 37 3.10 5.83 5.03
C LEU A 37 1.61 6.12 4.85
N ALA A 38 1.26 7.31 4.34
CA ALA A 38 -0.13 7.68 4.08
C ALA A 38 -0.80 6.75 3.04
N THR A 39 -0.07 6.21 2.06
CA THR A 39 -0.63 5.26 1.10
C THR A 39 -1.04 3.92 1.73
N LEU A 40 -0.46 3.57 2.88
CA LEU A 40 -0.78 2.35 3.63
C LEU A 40 -1.97 2.52 4.59
N TYR A 41 -2.58 3.71 4.64
CA TYR A 41 -3.74 4.00 5.48
C TYR A 41 -4.91 3.00 5.32
N PRO A 42 -5.21 2.44 4.13
CA PRO A 42 -6.25 1.43 4.00
C PRO A 42 -6.10 0.24 4.96
N PHE A 43 -4.87 -0.20 5.27
CA PHE A 43 -4.62 -1.25 6.26
C PHE A 43 -5.05 -0.81 7.67
N ALA A 44 -4.57 0.36 8.11
CA ALA A 44 -4.88 0.89 9.43
C ALA A 44 -6.38 1.22 9.60
N TYR A 45 -7.08 1.53 8.51
CA TYR A 45 -8.50 1.85 8.54
C TYR A 45 -9.39 0.61 8.46
N LEU A 46 -9.13 -0.31 7.53
CA LEU A 46 -10.01 -1.44 7.24
C LEU A 46 -9.78 -2.62 8.21
N LEU A 47 -8.53 -2.98 8.50
CA LEU A 47 -8.27 -4.18 9.32
C LEU A 47 -9.00 -4.16 10.66
N PRO A 48 -8.95 -3.10 11.50
CA PRO A 48 -9.62 -3.12 12.80
C PRO A 48 -11.16 -3.05 12.72
N ARG A 49 -11.72 -2.82 11.51
CA ARG A 49 -13.17 -2.77 11.27
C ARG A 49 -13.72 -4.04 10.65
N GLU A 50 -12.90 -4.73 9.88
CA GLU A 50 -13.36 -5.83 9.03
C GLU A 50 -12.92 -7.21 9.57
N THR A 51 -11.95 -7.26 10.49
CA THR A 51 -11.52 -8.51 11.11
C THR A 51 -11.10 -8.33 12.57
N ALA A 52 -11.37 -9.33 13.39
CA ALA A 52 -10.86 -9.43 14.75
C ALA A 52 -9.60 -10.33 14.86
N ARG A 53 -9.11 -10.83 13.72
CA ARG A 53 -7.98 -11.78 13.70
C ARG A 53 -6.64 -11.12 13.98
N VAL A 54 -6.50 -9.84 13.66
CA VAL A 54 -5.23 -9.12 13.78
C VAL A 54 -5.41 -7.78 14.47
N THR A 55 -4.39 -7.37 15.20
CA THR A 55 -4.22 -5.98 15.65
C THR A 55 -3.37 -5.22 14.63
N THR A 56 -3.53 -3.89 14.55
CA THR A 56 -2.77 -3.08 13.59
C THR A 56 -2.32 -1.75 14.18
N ALA A 57 -1.14 -1.29 13.77
CA ALA A 57 -0.65 0.05 14.03
C ALA A 57 0.14 0.59 12.83
N ALA A 58 0.09 1.93 12.66
CA ALA A 58 0.90 2.64 11.68
C ALA A 58 2.04 3.36 12.39
N ILE A 59 3.27 3.12 11.99
CA ILE A 59 4.49 3.61 12.66
C ILE A 59 5.40 4.25 11.60
N SER A 60 6.01 5.39 11.92
CA SER A 60 7.01 5.95 11.02
C SER A 60 8.26 5.07 10.99
N ALA A 61 8.91 4.95 9.81
CA ALA A 61 10.05 4.05 9.67
C ALA A 61 11.21 4.43 10.63
N ASN A 62 11.41 5.71 10.88
CA ASN A 62 12.43 6.16 11.80
C ASN A 62 12.12 5.76 13.26
N GLU A 63 10.89 5.93 13.70
CA GLU A 63 10.41 5.47 15.00
C GLU A 63 10.57 3.96 15.14
N PHE A 64 10.11 3.20 14.15
CA PHE A 64 10.19 1.74 14.13
C PHE A 64 11.61 1.19 14.27
N VAL A 65 12.61 1.88 13.68
CA VAL A 65 14.04 1.48 13.77
C VAL A 65 14.63 1.78 15.16
N HIS A 66 14.25 2.91 15.76
CA HIS A 66 14.86 3.37 17.03
C HIS A 66 14.11 2.89 18.27
N ASP A 67 12.81 2.61 18.14
CA ASP A 67 11.97 2.09 19.22
C ASP A 67 11.01 1.01 18.65
N PRO A 68 11.57 -0.15 18.26
CA PRO A 68 10.77 -1.20 17.64
C PRO A 68 9.77 -1.79 18.64
N PRO A 69 8.56 -2.19 18.15
CA PRO A 69 7.56 -2.85 19.00
C PRO A 69 8.12 -4.09 19.69
N CYS A 70 7.91 -4.20 21.00
CA CYS A 70 8.47 -5.29 21.82
C CYS A 70 7.89 -6.68 21.51
N ARG A 71 6.75 -6.76 20.78
CA ARG A 71 6.09 -8.01 20.37
C ARG A 71 6.20 -8.21 18.85
N MET A 72 7.38 -8.07 18.31
CA MET A 72 7.66 -8.34 16.91
C MET A 72 8.33 -9.72 16.79
N ASP A 73 7.64 -10.65 16.14
CA ASP A 73 8.00 -12.07 16.04
C ASP A 73 7.45 -12.69 14.75
N GLU A 74 7.46 -14.02 14.66
CA GLU A 74 6.93 -14.79 13.52
C GLU A 74 5.41 -14.65 13.30
N HIS A 75 4.65 -14.14 14.27
CA HIS A 75 3.22 -13.84 14.18
C HIS A 75 2.94 -12.38 13.75
N THR A 76 3.97 -11.67 13.37
CA THR A 76 3.90 -10.28 12.93
C THR A 76 4.08 -10.17 11.42
N LEU A 77 3.21 -9.38 10.77
CA LEU A 77 3.37 -8.93 9.39
C LEU A 77 3.76 -7.44 9.39
N VAL A 78 4.86 -7.10 8.74
CA VAL A 78 5.28 -5.71 8.54
C VAL A 78 5.14 -5.34 7.07
N ILE A 79 4.27 -4.37 6.79
CA ILE A 79 3.99 -3.87 5.44
C ILE A 79 4.64 -2.50 5.27
N LEU A 80 5.50 -2.38 4.28
CA LEU A 80 6.27 -1.17 4.01
C LEU A 80 5.90 -0.60 2.64
N ASN A 81 6.20 0.68 2.43
CA ASN A 81 6.18 1.30 1.11
C ASN A 81 7.38 2.24 0.93
N SER A 82 8.13 2.04 -0.13
CA SER A 82 9.17 2.97 -0.57
C SER A 82 9.11 3.06 -2.09
N GLN A 83 8.64 4.18 -2.63
CA GLN A 83 8.46 4.37 -4.07
C GLN A 83 9.75 4.03 -4.83
N SER A 84 10.85 4.68 -4.53
CA SER A 84 12.15 4.40 -5.15
C SER A 84 12.79 3.09 -4.66
N GLY A 85 12.32 2.56 -3.53
CA GLY A 85 12.93 1.42 -2.86
C GLY A 85 14.27 1.69 -2.18
N THR A 86 14.69 2.95 -2.10
CA THR A 86 16.03 3.34 -1.61
C THR A 86 16.00 4.19 -0.33
N THR A 87 14.82 4.50 0.24
CA THR A 87 14.69 5.29 1.46
C THR A 87 15.37 4.56 2.62
N PRO A 88 16.48 5.10 3.19
CA PRO A 88 17.31 4.34 4.13
C PRO A 88 16.56 3.90 5.38
N GLU A 89 15.69 4.75 5.92
CA GLU A 89 14.91 4.44 7.12
C GLU A 89 13.92 3.29 6.85
N THR A 90 13.30 3.26 5.65
CA THR A 90 12.35 2.21 5.29
C THR A 90 13.06 0.88 5.01
N VAL A 91 14.25 0.92 4.39
CA VAL A 91 15.08 -0.29 4.19
C VAL A 91 15.53 -0.85 5.54
N ARG A 92 16.02 0.00 6.44
CA ARG A 92 16.41 -0.44 7.79
C ARG A 92 15.23 -1.00 8.58
N ALA A 93 14.04 -0.42 8.43
CA ALA A 93 12.83 -0.95 9.06
C ALA A 93 12.49 -2.36 8.55
N ALA A 94 12.66 -2.62 7.26
CA ALA A 94 12.50 -3.97 6.68
C ALA A 94 13.52 -4.96 7.27
N GLU A 95 14.78 -4.57 7.34
CA GLU A 95 15.86 -5.38 7.93
C GLU A 95 15.61 -5.65 9.43
N THR A 96 15.17 -4.65 10.19
CA THR A 96 14.82 -4.78 11.61
C THR A 96 13.67 -5.76 11.81
N ALA A 97 12.63 -5.67 10.99
CA ALA A 97 11.48 -6.58 11.04
C ALA A 97 11.89 -8.02 10.69
N ALA A 98 12.67 -8.20 9.63
CA ALA A 98 13.16 -9.52 9.21
C ALA A 98 14.06 -10.15 10.30
N ALA A 99 14.95 -9.37 10.93
CA ALA A 99 15.80 -9.84 12.02
C ALA A 99 15.02 -10.29 13.26
N ALA A 100 13.83 -9.74 13.49
CA ALA A 100 12.90 -10.16 14.55
C ALA A 100 12.04 -11.40 14.16
N GLY A 101 12.17 -11.92 12.95
CA GLY A 101 11.41 -13.07 12.45
C GLY A 101 10.05 -12.72 11.85
N ALA A 102 9.68 -11.43 11.78
CA ALA A 102 8.43 -11.00 11.19
C ALA A 102 8.37 -11.31 9.68
N LEU A 103 7.17 -11.61 9.18
CA LEU A 103 6.92 -11.64 7.75
C LEU A 103 6.94 -10.21 7.20
N THR A 104 7.69 -9.98 6.13
CA THR A 104 7.87 -8.65 5.57
C THR A 104 7.32 -8.55 4.15
N ALA A 105 6.59 -7.46 3.86
CA ALA A 105 6.13 -7.13 2.52
C ALA A 105 6.39 -5.66 2.21
N ALA A 106 6.77 -5.32 0.98
CA ALA A 106 7.00 -3.93 0.62
C ALA A 106 6.49 -3.61 -0.78
N TYR A 107 5.86 -2.43 -0.90
CA TYR A 107 5.52 -1.83 -2.17
C TYR A 107 6.68 -0.97 -2.68
N THR A 108 7.01 -1.12 -3.98
CA THR A 108 8.05 -0.31 -4.64
C THR A 108 7.87 -0.26 -6.14
N THR A 109 8.38 0.78 -6.80
CA THR A 109 8.44 0.84 -8.28
C THR A 109 9.70 0.17 -8.83
N GLY A 110 10.72 -0.03 -7.97
CA GLY A 110 12.00 -0.62 -8.32
C GLY A 110 12.05 -2.11 -8.00
N THR A 111 11.95 -2.96 -9.02
CA THR A 111 12.01 -4.42 -8.86
C THR A 111 13.37 -4.94 -8.36
N ASP A 112 14.43 -4.16 -8.58
CA ASP A 112 15.82 -4.47 -8.17
C ASP A 112 16.33 -3.41 -7.18
N SER A 113 15.44 -2.98 -6.28
CA SER A 113 15.76 -1.96 -5.28
C SER A 113 16.19 -2.57 -3.95
N PRO A 114 16.93 -1.82 -3.09
CA PRO A 114 17.33 -2.29 -1.77
C PRO A 114 16.16 -2.85 -0.94
N ILE A 115 15.00 -2.21 -0.95
CA ILE A 115 13.85 -2.70 -0.18
C ILE A 115 13.28 -4.00 -0.78
N ALA A 116 13.31 -4.15 -2.11
CA ALA A 116 12.82 -5.38 -2.75
C ALA A 116 13.67 -6.60 -2.37
N HIS A 117 14.96 -6.39 -2.10
CA HIS A 117 15.86 -7.44 -1.61
C HIS A 117 15.79 -7.65 -0.09
N ALA A 118 15.29 -6.67 0.66
CA ALA A 118 15.23 -6.71 2.13
C ALA A 118 13.95 -7.35 2.67
N VAL A 119 12.96 -7.68 1.83
CA VAL A 119 11.67 -8.22 2.25
C VAL A 119 11.37 -9.59 1.66
N ASP A 120 10.51 -10.37 2.33
CA ASP A 120 10.05 -11.68 1.86
C ASP A 120 9.13 -11.56 0.63
N CYS A 121 8.27 -10.54 0.62
CA CYS A 121 7.21 -10.36 -0.37
C CYS A 121 7.26 -8.96 -1.00
N PRO A 122 8.09 -8.71 -2.01
CA PRO A 122 8.05 -7.46 -2.75
C PRO A 122 6.81 -7.41 -3.64
N ILE A 123 6.11 -6.25 -3.65
CA ILE A 123 4.95 -5.98 -4.48
C ILE A 123 5.27 -4.75 -5.33
N TRP A 124 5.28 -4.96 -6.62
CA TRP A 124 5.58 -3.89 -7.57
C TRP A 124 4.33 -3.05 -7.86
N TYR A 125 4.52 -1.74 -8.08
CA TYR A 125 3.50 -0.86 -8.64
C TYR A 125 4.13 0.10 -9.65
N TYR A 126 3.29 0.73 -10.48
CA TYR A 126 3.72 1.69 -11.48
C TYR A 126 3.44 3.11 -11.00
N ASP A 127 4.46 3.97 -11.11
CA ASP A 127 4.31 5.40 -10.85
C ASP A 127 5.26 6.16 -11.80
N ASP A 128 4.71 6.63 -12.92
CA ASP A 128 5.43 7.43 -13.90
C ASP A 128 4.61 8.71 -14.17
N PRO A 129 5.10 9.89 -13.73
CA PRO A 129 4.40 11.14 -13.92
C PRO A 129 4.34 11.60 -15.38
N VAL A 130 5.15 11.01 -16.25
CA VAL A 130 5.29 11.41 -17.66
C VAL A 130 4.48 10.52 -18.58
N ASN A 131 4.48 9.23 -18.35
CA ASN A 131 3.83 8.26 -19.23
C ASN A 131 2.49 7.79 -18.63
N PRO A 132 1.38 7.90 -19.39
CA PRO A 132 0.09 7.39 -18.94
C PRO A 132 0.15 5.88 -18.70
N TYR A 133 -0.47 5.43 -17.60
CA TYR A 133 -0.60 4.03 -17.24
C TYR A 133 -1.99 3.75 -16.65
N PRO A 134 -2.47 2.50 -16.69
CA PRO A 134 -3.74 2.13 -16.08
C PRO A 134 -3.76 2.44 -14.59
N LEU A 135 -4.84 3.06 -14.12
CA LEU A 135 -5.05 3.36 -12.69
C LEU A 135 -4.84 2.12 -11.82
N ALA A 136 -5.27 0.95 -12.30
CA ALA A 136 -5.12 -0.32 -11.60
C ALA A 136 -3.67 -0.70 -11.24
N LEU A 137 -2.66 -0.12 -11.90
CA LEU A 137 -1.24 -0.34 -11.60
C LEU A 137 -0.68 0.66 -10.59
N SER A 138 -1.44 1.70 -10.21
CA SER A 138 -1.00 2.68 -9.21
C SER A 138 -1.07 2.12 -7.80
N ILE A 139 -0.37 2.78 -6.87
CA ILE A 139 -0.22 2.32 -5.49
C ILE A 139 -1.55 2.09 -4.76
N PHE A 140 -2.53 3.00 -4.88
CA PHE A 140 -3.78 2.88 -4.12
C PHE A 140 -4.61 1.65 -4.51
N PRO A 141 -4.95 1.40 -5.79
CA PRO A 141 -5.63 0.16 -6.19
C PRO A 141 -4.91 -1.10 -5.73
N ILE A 142 -3.58 -1.15 -5.83
CA ILE A 142 -2.79 -2.31 -5.42
C ILE A 142 -2.82 -2.51 -3.91
N VAL A 143 -2.76 -1.44 -3.12
CA VAL A 143 -2.92 -1.51 -1.66
C VAL A 143 -4.31 -2.02 -1.29
N TYR A 144 -5.38 -1.51 -1.93
CA TYR A 144 -6.74 -2.01 -1.69
C TYR A 144 -6.88 -3.49 -2.09
N GLN A 145 -6.34 -3.91 -3.24
CA GLN A 145 -6.33 -5.33 -3.64
C GLN A 145 -5.66 -6.20 -2.56
N THR A 146 -4.52 -5.74 -2.04
CA THR A 146 -3.81 -6.50 -1.00
C THR A 146 -4.62 -6.57 0.30
N VAL A 147 -5.20 -5.46 0.75
CA VAL A 147 -6.03 -5.44 1.97
C VAL A 147 -7.21 -6.40 1.85
N PHE A 148 -7.94 -6.36 0.72
CA PHE A 148 -9.11 -7.23 0.52
C PHE A 148 -8.72 -8.68 0.36
N ALA A 149 -7.61 -8.99 -0.33
CA ALA A 149 -7.07 -10.34 -0.43
C ALA A 149 -6.71 -10.91 0.95
N LEU A 150 -6.08 -10.13 1.81
CA LEU A 150 -5.75 -10.54 3.17
C LEU A 150 -7.00 -10.67 4.06
N LEU A 151 -7.99 -9.78 3.93
CA LEU A 151 -9.27 -9.92 4.63
C LEU A 151 -10.01 -11.19 4.22
N ASP A 152 -9.99 -11.54 2.94
CA ASP A 152 -10.58 -12.79 2.45
C ASP A 152 -9.88 -14.02 3.04
N VAL A 153 -8.54 -13.97 3.18
CA VAL A 153 -7.75 -15.02 3.86
C VAL A 153 -8.16 -15.17 5.33
N TRP A 154 -8.21 -14.07 6.08
CA TRP A 154 -8.50 -14.11 7.52
C TRP A 154 -9.95 -14.42 7.86
N ASN A 155 -10.89 -13.96 7.03
CA ASN A 155 -12.32 -14.11 7.28
C ASN A 155 -12.97 -15.28 6.53
N GLY A 156 -12.25 -15.91 5.59
CA GLY A 156 -12.81 -16.95 4.73
C GLY A 156 -13.88 -16.41 3.78
N THR A 157 -13.73 -15.18 3.29
CA THR A 157 -14.64 -14.49 2.38
C THR A 157 -14.08 -14.45 0.95
N ASN A 158 -14.83 -13.86 0.02
CA ASN A 158 -14.42 -13.64 -1.37
C ASN A 158 -14.89 -12.25 -1.84
N ARG A 159 -14.41 -11.21 -1.21
CA ARG A 159 -14.80 -9.80 -1.47
C ARG A 159 -13.87 -9.10 -2.47
N LEU A 160 -12.71 -9.67 -2.74
CA LEU A 160 -11.72 -9.09 -3.66
C LEU A 160 -12.30 -8.80 -5.06
N PRO A 161 -13.10 -9.70 -5.70
CA PRO A 161 -13.67 -9.41 -7.02
C PRO A 161 -14.62 -8.21 -7.03
N ASP A 162 -15.42 -8.01 -5.97
CA ASP A 162 -16.32 -6.86 -5.85
C ASP A 162 -15.52 -5.55 -5.71
N MET A 163 -14.45 -5.58 -4.94
CA MET A 163 -13.53 -4.45 -4.79
C MET A 163 -12.85 -4.12 -6.13
N GLU A 164 -12.35 -5.11 -6.86
CA GLU A 164 -11.74 -4.91 -8.18
C GLU A 164 -12.73 -4.27 -9.17
N SER A 165 -13.97 -4.72 -9.17
CA SER A 165 -15.05 -4.14 -9.99
C SER A 165 -15.35 -2.69 -9.62
N ALA A 166 -15.39 -2.37 -8.33
CA ALA A 166 -15.58 -1.00 -7.84
C ALA A 166 -14.41 -0.08 -8.23
N MET A 167 -13.17 -0.58 -8.18
CA MET A 167 -11.98 0.18 -8.59
C MET A 167 -11.95 0.45 -10.10
N GLN A 168 -12.40 -0.49 -10.93
CA GLN A 168 -12.54 -0.26 -12.37
C GLN A 168 -13.60 0.81 -12.68
N ALA A 169 -14.74 0.81 -11.98
CA ALA A 169 -15.75 1.84 -12.12
C ALA A 169 -15.24 3.22 -11.69
N LEU A 170 -14.37 3.31 -10.70
CA LEU A 170 -13.79 4.55 -10.18
C LEU A 170 -12.99 5.32 -11.24
N GLU A 171 -12.31 4.64 -12.15
CA GLU A 171 -11.55 5.28 -13.24
C GLU A 171 -12.45 6.13 -14.13
N GLY A 172 -13.63 5.61 -14.48
CA GLY A 172 -14.65 6.36 -15.24
C GLY A 172 -15.17 7.57 -14.46
N VAL A 173 -15.49 7.40 -13.19
CA VAL A 173 -15.95 8.49 -12.30
C VAL A 173 -14.89 9.59 -12.18
N CYS A 174 -13.63 9.25 -11.98
CA CYS A 174 -12.53 10.21 -11.90
C CYS A 174 -12.36 10.97 -13.22
N SER A 175 -12.41 10.28 -14.35
CA SER A 175 -12.29 10.88 -15.68
C SER A 175 -13.41 11.86 -15.96
N GLN A 176 -14.65 11.51 -15.60
CA GLN A 176 -15.81 12.38 -15.72
C GLN A 176 -15.68 13.61 -14.83
N ALA A 177 -15.34 13.46 -13.56
CA ALA A 177 -15.15 14.57 -12.62
C ALA A 177 -14.07 15.54 -13.10
N VAL A 178 -12.96 15.04 -13.63
CA VAL A 178 -11.91 15.88 -14.23
C VAL A 178 -12.43 16.64 -15.44
N ALA A 179 -13.19 15.99 -16.33
CA ALA A 179 -13.76 16.65 -17.51
C ALA A 179 -14.74 17.77 -17.13
N GLU A 180 -15.64 17.51 -16.17
CA GLU A 180 -16.65 18.47 -15.70
C GLU A 180 -16.04 19.71 -15.02
N HIS A 181 -14.99 19.53 -14.22
CA HIS A 181 -14.43 20.61 -13.39
C HIS A 181 -13.18 21.27 -13.97
N ARG A 182 -12.62 20.77 -15.06
CA ARG A 182 -11.34 21.26 -15.64
C ARG A 182 -11.37 22.76 -15.97
N ALA A 183 -12.46 23.26 -16.57
CA ALA A 183 -12.58 24.66 -16.94
C ALA A 183 -12.63 25.56 -15.69
N GLN A 184 -13.39 25.17 -14.68
CA GLN A 184 -13.49 25.89 -13.41
C GLN A 184 -12.15 25.91 -12.66
N ALA A 185 -11.45 24.77 -12.60
CA ALA A 185 -10.13 24.68 -11.97
C ALA A 185 -9.10 25.57 -12.67
N ARG A 186 -9.11 25.62 -14.02
CA ARG A 186 -8.24 26.53 -14.77
C ARG A 186 -8.54 27.99 -14.52
N ALA A 187 -9.82 28.38 -14.53
CA ALA A 187 -10.22 29.76 -14.23
C ALA A 187 -9.79 30.18 -12.82
N PHE A 188 -9.97 29.29 -11.84
CA PHE A 188 -9.51 29.52 -10.48
C PHE A 188 -7.98 29.70 -10.42
N ALA A 189 -7.23 28.81 -11.06
CA ALA A 189 -5.77 28.88 -11.09
C ALA A 189 -5.25 30.17 -11.75
N GLN A 190 -5.91 30.66 -12.81
CA GLN A 190 -5.57 31.92 -13.48
C GLN A 190 -5.89 33.16 -12.64
N ALA A 191 -6.97 33.10 -11.85
CA ALA A 191 -7.41 34.22 -10.99
C ALA A 191 -6.57 34.35 -9.71
N HIS A 192 -5.80 33.36 -9.31
CA HIS A 192 -5.08 33.32 -8.04
C HIS A 192 -3.59 33.08 -8.27
N ARG A 193 -2.75 34.05 -7.92
CA ARG A 193 -1.29 34.00 -8.09
C ARG A 193 -0.63 32.96 -7.17
N PHE A 194 -1.17 32.79 -5.96
CA PHE A 194 -0.72 31.81 -4.97
C PHE A 194 -1.88 30.94 -4.54
N GLN A 195 -1.65 29.64 -4.49
CA GLN A 195 -2.66 28.65 -4.15
C GLN A 195 -2.07 27.68 -3.14
N ASN A 196 -2.81 27.46 -2.04
CA ASN A 196 -2.49 26.45 -1.05
C ASN A 196 -3.66 25.47 -0.98
N PHE A 197 -3.41 24.20 -1.24
CA PHE A 197 -4.41 23.14 -1.15
C PHE A 197 -4.17 22.37 0.15
N PHE A 198 -5.19 22.34 1.01
CA PHE A 198 -5.17 21.58 2.24
C PHE A 198 -6.11 20.39 2.10
N GLY A 199 -5.52 19.18 2.04
CA GLY A 199 -6.29 17.94 2.14
C GLY A 199 -6.70 17.69 3.59
N ARG A 200 -8.00 17.54 3.87
CA ARG A 200 -8.48 17.13 5.18
C ARG A 200 -8.58 15.60 5.19
N GLN A 201 -7.66 14.94 5.87
CA GLN A 201 -7.91 13.57 6.29
C GLN A 201 -9.01 13.61 7.36
N ARG A 202 -10.09 12.87 7.14
CA ARG A 202 -11.00 12.58 8.24
C ARG A 202 -10.30 11.57 9.15
N CYS A 203 -9.96 12.02 10.33
CA CYS A 203 -9.56 11.14 11.44
C CYS A 203 -10.71 10.25 11.85
#